data_334fd267c52de17d5490c8496ca04773
#
_entry.id   334fd267c52de17d5490c8496ca04773
#
_cell.length_a   1.000
_cell.length_b   1.000
_cell.length_c   1.000
_cell.angle_alpha   90.00
_cell.angle_beta   90.00
_cell.angle_gamma   90.00
#
_symmetry.space_group_name_H-M   'P 1'
#
loop_
_entity.id
_entity.type
_entity.pdbx_description
1 polymer ?
#
loop_
_entity_poly.entity_id
_entity_poly.type
_entity_poly.pdbx_seq_one_letter_code
_entity_poly.pdbx_strand_id
1 'polypeptide(L)'
;MTLALAAIACMLSCSKDDSKEPSLNKTKITLYVDETEKLTYSGNDECTWSSDNKRVADVNNGVVTANHVGTTTIHANNLACEVIVKPRYTSFTEPYLEFGSSKSEVKSQMSGYTLKSEDNTMLTYYGKGNVDNYAYQFKYGALEMSAFYTELSCSLSLSDFLLERYLVFDSEKSSTERIYTLVSVDLKMFIQFRVGTYGCIVMYTKA
;
A
#
# COMPACT_ATOMS: atom_id res chain seq x y z
N MET A 1 -75.35 -39.26 27.68
CA MET A 1 -74.02 -38.84 28.26
C MET A 1 -73.12 -38.53 27.14
N THR A 2 -72.97 -37.28 26.78
CA THR A 2 -72.08 -36.80 25.69
C THR A 2 -70.94 -36.05 26.35
N LEU A 3 -69.72 -36.61 26.20
CA LEU A 3 -68.48 -36.00 26.67
C LEU A 3 -68.03 -34.90 25.66
N ALA A 4 -67.97 -33.68 26.09
CA ALA A 4 -67.39 -32.61 25.30
C ALA A 4 -65.86 -32.57 25.53
N LEU A 5 -65.07 -32.76 24.46
CA LEU A 5 -63.62 -32.64 24.47
C LEU A 5 -63.28 -31.17 24.19
N ALA A 6 -62.75 -30.47 25.20
CA ALA A 6 -62.25 -29.09 25.02
C ALA A 6 -60.79 -29.17 24.46
N ALA A 7 -60.60 -28.71 23.23
CA ALA A 7 -59.30 -28.51 22.63
C ALA A 7 -58.70 -27.20 23.12
N ILE A 8 -57.60 -27.27 23.90
CA ILE A 8 -56.77 -26.14 24.30
C ILE A 8 -55.83 -25.83 23.13
N ALA A 9 -56.09 -24.79 22.38
CA ALA A 9 -55.15 -24.25 21.39
C ALA A 9 -54.04 -23.48 22.13
N CYS A 10 -52.87 -24.09 22.25
CA CYS A 10 -51.60 -23.34 22.61
C CYS A 10 -51.23 -22.40 21.48
N MET A 11 -51.51 -21.11 21.67
CA MET A 11 -50.93 -20.06 20.85
C MET A 11 -49.45 -19.94 21.20
N LEU A 12 -48.57 -20.61 20.42
CA LEU A 12 -47.14 -20.34 20.37
C LEU A 12 -46.98 -18.94 19.74
N SER A 13 -46.90 -17.92 20.60
CA SER A 13 -46.43 -16.61 20.21
C SER A 13 -44.97 -16.75 19.87
N CYS A 14 -44.67 -16.93 18.59
CA CYS A 14 -43.31 -16.75 18.05
C CYS A 14 -43.03 -15.25 18.09
N SER A 15 -42.34 -14.78 19.12
CA SER A 15 -41.73 -13.45 19.10
C SER A 15 -40.73 -13.45 17.97
N LYS A 16 -41.01 -12.74 16.85
CA LYS A 16 -39.99 -12.41 15.87
C LYS A 16 -38.95 -11.59 16.63
N ASP A 17 -37.81 -12.20 16.85
CA ASP A 17 -36.62 -11.50 17.26
C ASP A 17 -36.23 -10.62 16.06
N ASP A 18 -36.58 -9.32 16.17
CA ASP A 18 -36.22 -8.30 15.15
C ASP A 18 -34.74 -7.93 15.27
N SER A 19 -33.85 -8.91 15.51
CA SER A 19 -32.41 -8.72 15.46
C SER A 19 -32.01 -8.45 14.02
N LYS A 20 -31.83 -7.17 13.71
CA LYS A 20 -31.32 -6.74 12.41
C LYS A 20 -29.93 -7.30 12.23
N GLU A 21 -29.71 -8.07 11.15
CA GLU A 21 -28.37 -8.59 10.86
C GLU A 21 -27.36 -7.46 10.73
N PRO A 22 -26.19 -7.59 11.36
CA PRO A 22 -25.14 -6.58 11.26
C PRO A 22 -24.74 -6.32 9.81
N SER A 23 -24.55 -5.05 9.46
CA SER A 23 -24.14 -4.66 8.10
C SER A 23 -23.25 -3.42 8.11
N LEU A 24 -22.41 -3.30 7.10
CA LEU A 24 -21.67 -2.08 6.76
C LEU A 24 -22.32 -1.39 5.56
N ASN A 25 -22.30 -0.05 5.57
CA ASN A 25 -22.78 0.74 4.43
C ASN A 25 -21.93 0.57 3.16
N LYS A 26 -20.67 0.16 3.30
CA LYS A 26 -19.72 -0.10 2.20
C LYS A 26 -18.81 -1.28 2.53
N THR A 27 -18.56 -2.14 1.55
CA THR A 27 -17.63 -3.29 1.66
C THR A 27 -16.31 -3.03 0.92
N LYS A 28 -16.25 -1.94 0.13
CA LYS A 28 -15.07 -1.50 -0.59
C LYS A 28 -15.11 0.02 -0.76
N ILE A 29 -13.98 0.68 -0.52
CA ILE A 29 -13.78 2.11 -0.76
C ILE A 29 -12.44 2.34 -1.45
N THR A 30 -12.38 3.44 -2.22
CA THR A 30 -11.14 3.89 -2.86
C THR A 30 -10.93 5.35 -2.48
N LEU A 31 -9.74 5.66 -1.96
CA LEU A 31 -9.35 6.98 -1.48
C LEU A 31 -8.01 7.35 -2.10
N TYR A 32 -7.72 8.64 -2.16
CA TYR A 32 -6.35 9.13 -2.31
C TYR A 32 -5.75 9.40 -0.94
N VAL A 33 -4.42 9.45 -0.86
CA VAL A 33 -3.71 9.82 0.38
C VAL A 33 -4.30 11.11 0.97
N ASP A 34 -4.43 11.17 2.31
CA ASP A 34 -5.04 12.24 3.12
C ASP A 34 -6.58 12.38 2.99
N GLU A 35 -7.25 11.57 2.17
CA GLU A 35 -8.71 11.55 2.14
C GLU A 35 -9.29 10.72 3.28
N THR A 36 -10.53 11.05 3.64
CA THR A 36 -11.30 10.35 4.66
C THR A 36 -12.64 9.88 4.12
N GLU A 37 -13.15 8.76 4.66
CA GLU A 37 -14.46 8.22 4.32
C GLU A 37 -15.13 7.68 5.58
N LYS A 38 -16.44 7.92 5.72
CA LYS A 38 -17.24 7.42 6.84
C LYS A 38 -17.83 6.06 6.50
N LEU A 39 -17.43 5.04 7.24
CA LEU A 39 -18.12 3.75 7.31
C LEU A 39 -19.16 3.80 8.45
N THR A 40 -20.31 3.21 8.21
CA THR A 40 -21.39 3.10 9.19
C THR A 40 -21.72 1.63 9.41
N TYR A 41 -21.60 1.20 10.66
CA TYR A 41 -22.04 -0.10 11.12
C TYR A 41 -23.51 -0.01 11.55
N SER A 42 -24.31 -0.99 11.16
CA SER A 42 -25.71 -1.14 11.56
C SER A 42 -25.90 -2.52 12.18
N GLY A 43 -25.94 -2.60 13.48
CA GLY A 43 -26.15 -3.81 14.30
C GLY A 43 -26.64 -3.40 15.68
N ASN A 44 -27.00 -4.38 16.50
CA ASN A 44 -27.48 -4.16 17.86
C ASN A 44 -26.31 -4.08 18.86
N ASP A 45 -25.13 -4.56 18.49
CA ASP A 45 -23.94 -4.62 19.34
C ASP A 45 -23.08 -3.36 19.18
N GLU A 46 -22.24 -3.08 20.18
CA GLU A 46 -21.22 -2.08 20.09
C GLU A 46 -20.19 -2.47 19.00
N CYS A 47 -19.82 -1.50 18.15
CA CYS A 47 -18.92 -1.73 17.04
C CYS A 47 -17.47 -1.48 17.42
N THR A 48 -16.62 -2.51 17.32
CA THR A 48 -15.18 -2.38 17.44
C THR A 48 -14.55 -2.25 16.05
N TRP A 49 -13.77 -1.19 15.87
CA TRP A 49 -13.10 -0.86 14.61
C TRP A 49 -11.62 -1.21 14.66
N SER A 50 -11.11 -1.82 13.58
CA SER A 50 -9.66 -2.07 13.43
C SER A 50 -9.22 -2.03 11.97
N SER A 51 -7.91 -1.88 11.74
CA SER A 51 -7.26 -1.93 10.42
C SER A 51 -6.18 -2.99 10.42
N ASP A 52 -6.09 -3.79 9.35
CA ASP A 52 -5.01 -4.77 9.16
C ASP A 52 -3.65 -4.07 8.96
N ASN A 53 -3.66 -2.89 8.34
CA ASN A 53 -2.45 -2.07 8.18
C ASN A 53 -2.77 -0.57 8.33
N LYS A 54 -2.61 -0.06 9.54
CA LYS A 54 -2.84 1.36 9.86
C LYS A 54 -1.93 2.33 9.10
N ARG A 55 -0.80 1.85 8.58
CA ARG A 55 0.11 2.67 7.75
C ARG A 55 -0.49 2.96 6.38
N VAL A 56 -1.30 2.05 5.85
CA VAL A 56 -2.07 2.26 4.60
C VAL A 56 -3.32 3.09 4.88
N ALA A 57 -4.17 2.63 5.80
CA ALA A 57 -5.33 3.38 6.27
C ALA A 57 -5.66 3.01 7.71
N ASP A 58 -5.99 4.01 8.53
CA ASP A 58 -6.47 3.81 9.91
C ASP A 58 -7.96 4.11 10.02
N VAL A 59 -8.57 3.68 11.12
CA VAL A 59 -9.99 3.92 11.39
C VAL A 59 -10.21 4.36 12.83
N ASN A 60 -11.00 5.42 12.99
CA ASN A 60 -11.44 5.90 14.30
C ASN A 60 -12.95 6.15 14.27
N ASN A 61 -13.72 5.42 15.10
CA ASN A 61 -15.17 5.53 15.17
C ASN A 61 -15.85 5.46 13.78
N GLY A 62 -15.34 4.58 12.90
CA GLY A 62 -15.80 4.39 11.52
C GLY A 62 -15.33 5.46 10.52
N VAL A 63 -14.58 6.48 10.93
CA VAL A 63 -13.91 7.39 10.00
C VAL A 63 -12.61 6.75 9.58
N VAL A 64 -12.53 6.35 8.32
CA VAL A 64 -11.31 5.83 7.68
C VAL A 64 -10.48 7.00 7.19
N THR A 65 -9.18 7.01 7.49
CA THR A 65 -8.19 7.98 7.00
C THR A 65 -7.16 7.26 6.16
N ALA A 66 -6.96 7.67 4.91
CA ALA A 66 -5.98 7.13 3.99
C ALA A 66 -4.60 7.76 4.27
N ASN A 67 -3.60 6.96 4.66
CA ASN A 67 -2.29 7.44 5.07
C ASN A 67 -1.22 7.27 3.99
N HIS A 68 -1.13 6.08 3.36
CA HIS A 68 -0.15 5.80 2.30
C HIS A 68 -0.77 4.89 1.23
N VAL A 69 -0.20 4.96 0.02
CA VAL A 69 -0.60 4.12 -1.12
C VAL A 69 -0.51 2.64 -0.76
N GLY A 70 -1.57 1.89 -1.08
CA GLY A 70 -1.66 0.46 -0.83
C GLY A 70 -3.08 -0.04 -0.67
N THR A 71 -3.21 -1.27 -0.20
CA THR A 71 -4.50 -1.89 0.11
C THR A 71 -4.48 -2.44 1.53
N THR A 72 -5.57 -2.25 2.26
CA THR A 72 -5.78 -2.80 3.60
C THR A 72 -7.24 -3.15 3.81
N THR A 73 -7.55 -3.86 4.89
CA THR A 73 -8.93 -4.15 5.31
C THR A 73 -9.24 -3.40 6.60
N ILE A 74 -10.37 -2.71 6.61
CA ILE A 74 -10.98 -2.18 7.83
C ILE A 74 -12.04 -3.16 8.30
N HIS A 75 -11.96 -3.52 9.57
CA HIS A 75 -12.93 -4.38 10.25
C HIS A 75 -13.88 -3.57 11.14
N ALA A 76 -15.13 -3.98 11.13
CA ALA A 76 -16.19 -3.53 12.04
C ALA A 76 -16.79 -4.81 12.68
N ASN A 77 -16.33 -5.21 13.86
CA ASN A 77 -16.55 -6.53 14.44
C ASN A 77 -16.10 -7.64 13.45
N ASN A 78 -17.02 -8.48 12.99
CA ASN A 78 -16.77 -9.55 12.01
C ASN A 78 -17.01 -9.14 10.55
N LEU A 79 -17.39 -7.89 10.29
CA LEU A 79 -17.57 -7.36 8.94
C LEU A 79 -16.29 -6.68 8.44
N ALA A 80 -16.11 -6.64 7.12
CA ALA A 80 -14.90 -6.14 6.49
C ALA A 80 -15.21 -5.17 5.35
N CYS A 81 -14.36 -4.15 5.20
CA CYS A 81 -14.35 -3.22 4.08
C CYS A 81 -12.94 -3.15 3.49
N GLU A 82 -12.78 -3.52 2.21
CA GLU A 82 -11.53 -3.32 1.49
C GLU A 82 -11.29 -1.82 1.25
N VAL A 83 -10.10 -1.34 1.61
CA VAL A 83 -9.67 0.05 1.40
C VAL A 83 -8.50 0.05 0.43
N ILE A 84 -8.68 0.70 -0.72
CA ILE A 84 -7.64 0.93 -1.72
C ILE A 84 -7.23 2.40 -1.65
N VAL A 85 -5.99 2.67 -1.28
CA VAL A 85 -5.41 4.01 -1.30
C VAL A 85 -4.61 4.19 -2.58
N LYS A 86 -5.06 5.10 -3.44
CA LYS A 86 -4.44 5.40 -4.73
C LYS A 86 -3.40 6.53 -4.64
N PRO A 87 -2.37 6.51 -5.51
CA PRO A 87 -1.42 7.60 -5.60
C PRO A 87 -2.04 8.85 -6.25
N ARG A 88 -1.65 10.03 -5.77
CA ARG A 88 -1.85 11.32 -6.44
C ARG A 88 -0.70 11.62 -7.41
N TYR A 89 0.52 11.23 -7.03
CA TYR A 89 1.74 11.49 -7.79
C TYR A 89 2.12 10.25 -8.59
N THR A 90 2.05 10.36 -9.93
CA THR A 90 2.30 9.25 -10.87
C THR A 90 3.39 9.59 -11.90
N SER A 91 4.17 10.65 -11.65
CA SER A 91 5.18 11.18 -12.59
C SER A 91 6.43 10.31 -12.71
N PHE A 92 6.58 9.31 -11.84
CA PHE A 92 7.69 8.37 -11.86
C PHE A 92 7.16 6.94 -11.92
N THR A 93 7.98 6.05 -12.48
CA THR A 93 7.74 4.60 -12.46
C THR A 93 8.84 3.96 -11.63
N GLU A 94 8.46 3.15 -10.66
CA GLU A 94 9.41 2.39 -9.85
C GLU A 94 10.11 1.32 -10.67
N PRO A 95 11.35 0.95 -10.32
CA PRO A 95 12.04 -0.17 -10.95
C PRO A 95 11.36 -1.50 -10.60
N TYR A 96 11.78 -2.57 -11.24
CA TYR A 96 11.39 -3.93 -10.83
C TYR A 96 11.96 -4.24 -9.43
N LEU A 97 11.10 -4.70 -8.51
CA LEU A 97 11.38 -4.81 -7.07
C LEU A 97 11.30 -6.25 -6.52
N GLU A 98 11.19 -7.27 -7.38
CA GLU A 98 11.19 -8.66 -6.92
C GLU A 98 12.61 -9.12 -6.58
N PHE A 99 13.06 -8.81 -5.36
CA PHE A 99 14.39 -9.19 -4.87
C PHE A 99 14.56 -10.70 -4.81
N GLY A 100 15.75 -11.17 -5.23
CA GLY A 100 16.05 -12.58 -5.42
C GLY A 100 15.86 -13.06 -6.85
N SER A 101 15.22 -12.28 -7.73
CA SER A 101 15.08 -12.62 -9.14
C SER A 101 16.43 -12.76 -9.84
N SER A 102 16.50 -13.66 -10.81
CA SER A 102 17.65 -13.82 -11.69
C SER A 102 17.79 -12.65 -12.66
N LYS A 103 18.97 -12.49 -13.23
CA LYS A 103 19.23 -11.48 -14.27
C LYS A 103 18.34 -11.67 -15.51
N SER A 104 18.02 -12.91 -15.87
CA SER A 104 17.12 -13.22 -16.99
C SER A 104 15.68 -12.78 -16.74
N GLU A 105 15.18 -12.93 -15.51
CA GLU A 105 13.85 -12.44 -15.12
C GLU A 105 13.78 -10.93 -15.18
N VAL A 106 14.77 -10.22 -14.61
CA VAL A 106 14.86 -8.76 -14.71
C VAL A 106 14.88 -8.29 -16.17
N LYS A 107 15.69 -8.95 -17.05
CA LYS A 107 15.72 -8.64 -18.48
C LYS A 107 14.35 -8.83 -19.15
N SER A 108 13.61 -9.88 -18.79
CA SER A 108 12.27 -10.14 -19.30
C SER A 108 11.30 -9.01 -18.89
N GLN A 109 11.34 -8.57 -17.64
CA GLN A 109 10.49 -7.46 -17.14
C GLN A 109 10.87 -6.13 -17.80
N MET A 110 12.15 -5.92 -18.07
CA MET A 110 12.68 -4.71 -18.72
C MET A 110 12.66 -4.77 -20.25
N SER A 111 11.96 -5.73 -20.88
CA SER A 111 11.92 -5.92 -22.35
C SER A 111 11.41 -4.69 -23.14
N GLY A 112 10.63 -3.83 -22.50
CA GLY A 112 10.15 -2.55 -23.07
C GLY A 112 11.15 -1.38 -22.96
N TYR A 113 12.35 -1.60 -22.38
CA TYR A 113 13.36 -0.58 -22.14
C TYR A 113 14.64 -0.89 -22.92
N THR A 114 15.39 0.15 -23.30
CA THR A 114 16.68 -0.01 -23.98
C THR A 114 17.78 -0.28 -22.97
N LEU A 115 18.46 -1.41 -23.12
CA LEU A 115 19.65 -1.75 -22.31
C LEU A 115 20.76 -0.74 -22.58
N LYS A 116 21.30 -0.13 -21.53
CA LYS A 116 22.41 0.83 -21.59
C LYS A 116 23.74 0.17 -21.36
N SER A 117 23.85 -0.69 -20.36
CA SER A 117 25.05 -1.46 -20.06
C SER A 117 24.71 -2.74 -19.28
N GLU A 118 25.59 -3.71 -19.40
CA GLU A 118 25.54 -4.98 -18.67
C GLU A 118 26.95 -5.46 -18.34
N ASP A 119 27.13 -5.93 -17.09
CA ASP A 119 28.29 -6.70 -16.67
C ASP A 119 27.85 -7.88 -15.78
N ASN A 120 28.79 -8.56 -15.12
CA ASN A 120 28.48 -9.74 -14.31
C ASN A 120 27.54 -9.47 -13.13
N THR A 121 27.52 -8.24 -12.58
CA THR A 121 26.85 -7.86 -11.35
C THR A 121 25.76 -6.80 -11.55
N MET A 122 25.70 -6.18 -12.72
CA MET A 122 24.80 -5.05 -12.94
C MET A 122 24.12 -5.08 -14.31
N LEU A 123 22.87 -4.62 -14.33
CA LEU A 123 22.15 -4.22 -15.53
C LEU A 123 21.76 -2.75 -15.39
N THR A 124 21.94 -1.98 -16.46
CA THR A 124 21.48 -0.60 -16.53
C THR A 124 20.64 -0.40 -17.78
N TYR A 125 19.50 0.28 -17.64
CA TYR A 125 18.60 0.62 -18.74
C TYR A 125 18.38 2.13 -18.82
N TYR A 126 18.16 2.64 -20.04
CA TYR A 126 17.62 3.99 -20.18
C TYR A 126 16.19 4.05 -19.62
N GLY A 127 15.90 5.10 -18.88
CA GLY A 127 14.57 5.34 -18.32
C GLY A 127 13.57 5.90 -19.33
N LYS A 128 12.40 6.27 -18.83
CA LYS A 128 11.33 6.95 -19.59
C LYS A 128 10.72 8.03 -18.71
N GLY A 129 10.17 9.08 -19.35
CA GLY A 129 9.56 10.21 -18.64
C GLY A 129 10.57 10.92 -17.75
N ASN A 130 10.29 11.04 -16.46
CA ASN A 130 11.16 11.70 -15.49
C ASN A 130 12.27 10.80 -14.91
N VAL A 131 12.40 9.57 -15.40
CA VAL A 131 13.46 8.66 -15.00
C VAL A 131 14.53 8.61 -16.09
N ASP A 132 15.78 8.95 -15.75
CA ASP A 132 16.90 8.91 -16.69
C ASP A 132 17.40 7.50 -16.93
N ASN A 133 17.61 6.76 -15.84
CA ASN A 133 18.15 5.40 -15.90
C ASN A 133 17.59 4.53 -14.77
N TYR A 134 17.46 3.22 -15.06
CA TYR A 134 17.29 2.17 -14.06
C TYR A 134 18.57 1.39 -13.90
N ALA A 135 18.90 0.97 -12.67
CA ALA A 135 20.02 0.11 -12.36
C ALA A 135 19.59 -1.06 -11.46
N TYR A 136 20.10 -2.24 -11.74
CA TYR A 136 19.82 -3.48 -11.03
C TYR A 136 21.13 -4.15 -10.65
N GLN A 137 21.38 -4.30 -9.35
CA GLN A 137 22.58 -4.95 -8.84
C GLN A 137 22.26 -6.37 -8.40
N PHE A 138 23.14 -7.30 -8.79
CA PHE A 138 23.03 -8.72 -8.50
C PHE A 138 24.18 -9.18 -7.61
N LYS A 139 23.87 -10.00 -6.64
CA LYS A 139 24.84 -10.70 -5.80
C LYS A 139 24.54 -12.19 -5.83
N TYR A 140 25.55 -12.99 -6.13
CA TYR A 140 25.40 -14.44 -6.31
C TYR A 140 24.29 -14.83 -7.32
N GLY A 141 24.10 -14.02 -8.35
CA GLY A 141 23.09 -14.24 -9.41
C GLY A 141 21.66 -13.81 -9.07
N ALA A 142 21.40 -13.32 -7.87
CA ALA A 142 20.11 -12.85 -7.40
C ALA A 142 20.06 -11.32 -7.30
N LEU A 143 18.94 -10.70 -7.66
CA LEU A 143 18.71 -9.26 -7.53
C LEU A 143 18.76 -8.85 -6.05
N GLU A 144 19.70 -7.97 -5.70
CA GLU A 144 19.93 -7.46 -4.36
C GLU A 144 19.45 -6.01 -4.19
N MET A 145 19.64 -5.19 -5.23
CA MET A 145 19.28 -3.78 -5.22
C MET A 145 18.70 -3.37 -6.57
N SER A 146 17.65 -2.56 -6.51
CA SER A 146 17.10 -1.83 -7.66
C SER A 146 17.21 -0.33 -7.41
N ALA A 147 17.51 0.44 -8.46
CA ALA A 147 17.61 1.88 -8.34
C ALA A 147 17.07 2.57 -9.59
N PHE A 148 16.70 3.84 -9.43
CA PHE A 148 16.54 4.75 -10.56
C PHE A 148 17.18 6.11 -10.27
N TYR A 149 17.49 6.81 -11.36
CA TYR A 149 18.15 8.11 -11.37
C TYR A 149 17.27 9.12 -12.10
N THR A 150 17.27 10.37 -11.62
CA THR A 150 16.53 11.48 -12.23
C THR A 150 17.27 12.78 -12.01
N GLU A 151 16.95 13.80 -12.81
CA GLU A 151 17.52 15.13 -12.68
C GLU A 151 17.18 15.78 -11.32
N LEU A 152 18.05 16.72 -10.89
CA LEU A 152 17.84 17.47 -9.65
C LEU A 152 16.55 18.32 -9.68
N SER A 153 16.16 18.81 -10.85
CA SER A 153 14.92 19.55 -11.07
C SER A 153 13.66 18.79 -10.66
N CYS A 154 13.72 17.46 -10.66
CA CYS A 154 12.64 16.56 -10.25
C CYS A 154 12.55 16.31 -8.73
N SER A 155 13.48 16.84 -7.93
CA SER A 155 13.62 16.45 -6.50
C SER A 155 12.36 16.65 -5.66
N LEU A 156 11.61 17.73 -5.87
CA LEU A 156 10.37 18.00 -5.12
C LEU A 156 9.25 17.03 -5.53
N SER A 157 9.00 16.87 -6.82
CA SER A 157 7.97 15.94 -7.31
C SER A 157 8.31 14.48 -7.00
N LEU A 158 9.61 14.14 -6.93
CA LEU A 158 10.07 12.83 -6.50
C LEU A 158 9.86 12.64 -4.99
N SER A 159 10.09 13.67 -4.18
CA SER A 159 9.78 13.64 -2.75
C SER A 159 8.28 13.35 -2.52
N ASP A 160 7.39 14.08 -3.19
CA ASP A 160 5.95 13.87 -3.10
C ASP A 160 5.55 12.44 -3.51
N PHE A 161 6.13 11.94 -4.62
CA PHE A 161 5.92 10.57 -5.09
C PHE A 161 6.32 9.51 -4.06
N LEU A 162 7.47 9.70 -3.39
CA LEU A 162 7.98 8.75 -2.39
C LEU A 162 7.21 8.84 -1.07
N LEU A 163 6.89 10.06 -0.60
CA LEU A 163 6.24 10.26 0.70
C LEU A 163 4.80 9.74 0.75
N GLU A 164 4.09 9.67 -0.37
CA GLU A 164 2.76 9.03 -0.37
C GLU A 164 2.82 7.50 -0.37
N ARG A 165 4.00 6.87 -0.61
CA ARG A 165 4.20 5.41 -0.69
C ARG A 165 4.94 4.82 0.50
N TYR A 166 5.86 5.61 1.09
CA TYR A 166 6.86 5.12 2.03
C TYR A 166 6.91 5.98 3.29
N LEU A 167 7.22 5.33 4.40
CA LEU A 167 7.40 5.97 5.71
C LEU A 167 8.81 6.54 5.82
N VAL A 168 8.94 7.76 6.31
CA VAL A 168 10.26 8.33 6.65
C VAL A 168 10.77 7.63 7.91
N PHE A 169 11.94 7.00 7.80
CA PHE A 169 12.61 6.33 8.91
C PHE A 169 13.70 7.20 9.51
N ASP A 170 14.54 7.82 8.64
CA ASP A 170 15.66 8.66 9.04
C ASP A 170 16.05 9.66 7.95
N SER A 171 16.82 10.69 8.31
CA SER A 171 17.37 11.62 7.34
C SER A 171 18.72 12.19 7.78
N GLU A 172 19.66 12.24 6.85
CA GLU A 172 21.00 12.78 7.04
C GLU A 172 21.26 13.92 6.05
N LYS A 173 22.03 14.91 6.47
CA LYS A 173 22.46 16.04 5.65
C LYS A 173 23.96 16.22 5.74
N SER A 174 24.64 16.23 4.59
CA SER A 174 26.03 16.64 4.43
C SER A 174 26.15 17.98 3.71
N SER A 175 27.35 18.41 3.44
CA SER A 175 27.61 19.62 2.63
C SER A 175 27.24 19.46 1.15
N THR A 176 27.18 18.23 0.63
CA THR A 176 27.01 17.94 -0.79
C THR A 176 25.74 17.16 -1.13
N GLU A 177 25.12 16.50 -0.17
CA GLU A 177 23.92 15.70 -0.39
C GLU A 177 22.99 15.67 0.83
N ARG A 178 21.73 15.34 0.55
CA ARG A 178 20.73 14.91 1.55
C ARG A 178 20.35 13.48 1.27
N ILE A 179 20.28 12.67 2.32
CA ILE A 179 19.89 11.27 2.26
C ILE A 179 18.66 11.10 3.16
N TYR A 180 17.61 10.54 2.60
CA TYR A 180 16.41 10.12 3.32
C TYR A 180 16.35 8.60 3.28
N THR A 181 16.24 7.98 4.44
CA THR A 181 15.95 6.56 4.57
C THR A 181 14.46 6.38 4.81
N LEU A 182 13.83 5.68 3.90
CA LEU A 182 12.40 5.38 3.95
C LEU A 182 12.22 3.86 4.10
N VAL A 183 11.02 3.45 4.52
CA VAL A 183 10.66 2.04 4.63
C VAL A 183 9.26 1.81 4.05
N SER A 184 9.06 0.66 3.40
CA SER A 184 7.75 0.29 2.87
C SER A 184 6.70 0.12 3.98
N VAL A 185 5.42 0.33 3.66
CA VAL A 185 4.31 0.23 4.62
C VAL A 185 4.15 -1.16 5.24
N ASP A 186 4.69 -2.20 4.61
CA ASP A 186 4.76 -3.57 5.13
C ASP A 186 6.09 -3.89 5.86
N LEU A 187 7.01 -2.91 5.92
CA LEU A 187 8.33 -2.97 6.56
C LEU A 187 9.29 -4.01 5.97
N LYS A 188 9.10 -4.42 4.71
CA LYS A 188 9.94 -5.45 4.05
C LYS A 188 11.02 -4.88 3.14
N MET A 189 11.02 -3.56 2.93
CA MET A 189 11.93 -2.92 2.00
C MET A 189 12.42 -1.59 2.56
N PHE A 190 13.73 -1.35 2.48
CA PHE A 190 14.33 -0.05 2.69
C PHE A 190 14.48 0.69 1.36
N ILE A 191 14.20 1.99 1.42
CA ILE A 191 14.37 2.90 0.28
C ILE A 191 15.30 4.03 0.71
N GLN A 192 16.39 4.23 -0.01
CA GLN A 192 17.30 5.33 0.20
C GLN A 192 17.12 6.36 -0.92
N PHE A 193 16.61 7.53 -0.57
CA PHE A 193 16.48 8.66 -1.48
C PHE A 193 17.59 9.66 -1.23
N ARG A 194 18.46 9.85 -2.23
CA ARG A 194 19.59 10.77 -2.20
C ARG A 194 19.37 11.93 -3.15
N VAL A 195 19.56 13.15 -2.65
CA VAL A 195 19.53 14.40 -3.41
C VAL A 195 20.91 15.01 -3.37
N GLY A 196 21.64 14.95 -4.47
CA GLY A 196 22.99 15.49 -4.60
C GLY A 196 23.11 16.55 -5.69
N THR A 197 24.33 17.06 -5.90
CA THR A 197 24.61 18.12 -6.87
C THR A 197 24.26 17.73 -8.32
N TYR A 198 24.37 16.45 -8.65
CA TYR A 198 24.22 15.94 -10.02
C TYR A 198 22.86 15.28 -10.30
N GLY A 199 21.94 15.31 -9.36
CA GLY A 199 20.62 14.70 -9.51
C GLY A 199 20.15 13.94 -8.28
N CYS A 200 19.12 13.14 -8.48
CA CYS A 200 18.51 12.31 -7.44
C CYS A 200 18.70 10.83 -7.76
N ILE A 201 18.88 10.04 -6.72
CA ILE A 201 18.97 8.57 -6.78
C ILE A 201 17.99 8.02 -5.77
N VAL A 202 17.19 7.04 -6.20
CA VAL A 202 16.36 6.22 -5.31
C VAL A 202 16.82 4.77 -5.41
N MET A 203 17.24 4.20 -4.29
CA MET A 203 17.71 2.82 -4.18
C MET A 203 16.77 2.03 -3.29
N TYR A 204 16.45 0.83 -3.72
CA TYR A 204 15.54 -0.10 -3.05
C TYR A 204 16.31 -1.37 -2.70
N THR A 205 16.20 -1.81 -1.46
CA THR A 205 16.79 -3.06 -0.96
C THR A 205 15.79 -3.79 -0.07
N LYS A 206 15.93 -5.09 0.03
CA LYS A 206 15.17 -5.88 1.01
C LYS A 206 15.57 -5.48 2.43
N ALA A 207 14.58 -5.37 3.35
CA ALA A 207 14.80 -5.10 4.77
C ALA A 207 15.30 -6.34 5.52
#